data_68a441fdc8d4280abad118bf180aeccd
#
_entry.id   68a441fdc8d4280abad118bf180aeccd
#
_cell.length_a   1.000
_cell.length_b   1.000
_cell.length_c   1.000
_cell.angle_alpha   90.00
_cell.angle_beta   90.00
_cell.angle_gamma   90.00
#
_symmetry.space_group_name_H-M   'P 1'
#
loop_
_entity.id
_entity.type
_entity.pdbx_description
1 polymer ?
#
loop_
_entity_poly.entity_id
_entity_poly.type
_entity_poly.pdbx_seq_one_letter_code
_entity_poly.pdbx_strand_id
1 'polypeptide(L)'
;MDPRLLEYYNRELSYLRETGAEFAARHPKVAARLGMQGTDIADPYVERMVEAFSFLTARTQLKIDAEFPRFTQRLLEVVSPNYVTPTPSMSVAQLHPDTEEGDLAKGFTVPRDTAFFSAIPEGESTACQFRSSQDVTLWPLAIEEARLTAAPPDMPALHRYLPANIHVAGALRITLRTFGELTFSQLAGLDRLPFYLCGEERTASHLLELLHTSAIATLAGIPGHFDGALDVNLQQPVMYEGLEPDQGLLPLAWNVFHGHNLLHEYFACPERFYFFTPTGLSAGLQKIDGGVAEIVILLNRLPPDWLIHQTNAAQFSLFCTPVINLFPRVTARIDVTHSTTEQHLVVDRTHPLDYEVFSVQEVEGLETDTTRKMAFRPLYHTRNNDEGNHGRYFSLRREPRRLSENARRYGTRTPYTGSEVFLSLVDQYEAPYPENLRHITITAMVTNRDLPCLIARNGRDDLTVDAAIPVAGVGLIRPPRSPQPPLAEREMAWRLIRQLSFNYLPLADLDHRTGGQALRDLLNLFIPAHDSPQSRQVRSLIGCKTTPVTRRLPGSGLLVYGRGVSCELTVDEEGFSGVSPYLFGLVLEHYIARHVSINTFSQMTLHSMQRGKIMNWPVRAGQRGSV
;
A
#
# COMPACT_ATOMS: atom_id res chain seq x y z
N MET A 1 -22.70 6.82 27.44
CA MET A 1 -21.61 6.61 28.41
C MET A 1 -20.53 5.80 27.65
N ASP A 2 -19.29 6.18 27.72
CA ASP A 2 -18.19 5.43 27.06
C ASP A 2 -18.08 4.04 27.72
N PRO A 3 -18.18 2.92 26.98
CA PRO A 3 -18.11 1.57 27.54
C PRO A 3 -16.81 1.31 28.30
N ARG A 4 -15.74 1.97 27.92
CA ARG A 4 -14.43 1.88 28.59
C ARG A 4 -14.45 2.47 30.01
N LEU A 5 -15.31 3.44 30.30
CA LEU A 5 -15.38 4.06 31.63
C LEU A 5 -15.72 3.03 32.71
N LEU A 6 -16.55 2.04 32.40
CA LEU A 6 -16.88 0.97 33.34
C LEU A 6 -15.68 0.05 33.62
N GLU A 7 -14.88 -0.24 32.59
CA GLU A 7 -13.65 -1.04 32.72
C GLU A 7 -12.63 -0.33 33.60
N TYR A 8 -12.38 0.96 33.34
CA TYR A 8 -11.49 1.79 34.17
C TYR A 8 -11.99 1.88 35.61
N TYR A 9 -13.31 2.08 35.81
CA TYR A 9 -13.89 2.13 37.12
C TYR A 9 -13.67 0.84 37.92
N ASN A 10 -13.92 -0.31 37.31
CA ASN A 10 -13.72 -1.61 37.97
C ASN A 10 -12.24 -1.83 38.33
N ARG A 11 -11.32 -1.43 37.45
CA ARG A 11 -9.88 -1.52 37.69
C ARG A 11 -9.45 -0.67 38.88
N GLU A 12 -9.86 0.60 38.89
CA GLU A 12 -9.54 1.54 39.98
C GLU A 12 -10.17 1.11 41.30
N LEU A 13 -11.39 0.59 41.27
CA LEU A 13 -12.06 0.08 42.46
C LEU A 13 -11.33 -1.13 43.06
N SER A 14 -10.92 -2.08 42.23
CA SER A 14 -10.10 -3.23 42.68
C SER A 14 -8.79 -2.77 43.28
N TYR A 15 -8.09 -1.85 42.61
CA TYR A 15 -6.81 -1.30 43.09
C TYR A 15 -6.95 -0.61 44.45
N LEU A 16 -8.00 0.22 44.64
CA LEU A 16 -8.24 0.91 45.90
C LEU A 16 -8.62 -0.07 47.03
N ARG A 17 -9.37 -1.13 46.75
CA ARG A 17 -9.68 -2.17 47.72
C ARG A 17 -8.43 -2.94 48.14
N GLU A 18 -7.57 -3.32 47.22
CA GLU A 18 -6.28 -3.99 47.50
C GLU A 18 -5.34 -3.10 48.34
N THR A 19 -5.20 -1.83 47.94
CA THR A 19 -4.41 -0.83 48.66
C THR A 19 -4.98 -0.57 50.07
N GLY A 20 -6.32 -0.54 50.15
CA GLY A 20 -7.06 -0.42 51.43
C GLY A 20 -6.78 -1.60 52.39
N ALA A 21 -6.71 -2.80 51.84
CA ALA A 21 -6.33 -4.01 52.62
C ALA A 21 -4.89 -3.94 53.16
N GLU A 22 -3.95 -3.46 52.33
CA GLU A 22 -2.57 -3.24 52.77
C GLU A 22 -2.48 -2.16 53.87
N PHE A 23 -3.27 -1.05 53.70
CA PHE A 23 -3.35 -0.02 54.72
C PHE A 23 -3.92 -0.57 56.04
N ALA A 24 -4.99 -1.38 55.97
CA ALA A 24 -5.60 -2.00 57.13
C ALA A 24 -4.62 -2.91 57.88
N ALA A 25 -3.79 -3.66 57.16
CA ALA A 25 -2.74 -4.50 57.74
C ALA A 25 -1.67 -3.66 58.48
N ARG A 26 -1.28 -2.51 57.93
CA ARG A 26 -0.26 -1.63 58.52
C ARG A 26 -0.81 -0.74 59.67
N HIS A 27 -2.10 -0.36 59.61
CA HIS A 27 -2.71 0.56 60.53
C HIS A 27 -4.06 0.05 61.08
N PRO A 28 -4.08 -1.08 61.85
CA PRO A 28 -5.30 -1.77 62.22
C PRO A 28 -6.25 -0.94 63.08
N LYS A 29 -5.71 -0.07 63.94
CA LYS A 29 -6.55 0.81 64.78
C LYS A 29 -7.33 1.89 63.99
N VAL A 30 -6.73 2.40 62.91
CA VAL A 30 -7.36 3.39 62.04
C VAL A 30 -8.36 2.71 61.10
N ALA A 31 -7.96 1.58 60.55
CA ALA A 31 -8.79 0.76 59.66
C ALA A 31 -10.09 0.29 60.35
N ALA A 32 -10.00 -0.13 61.62
CA ALA A 32 -11.14 -0.52 62.42
C ALA A 32 -12.15 0.64 62.59
N ARG A 33 -11.69 1.90 62.71
CA ARG A 33 -12.55 3.09 62.78
C ARG A 33 -13.22 3.44 61.43
N LEU A 34 -12.63 3.05 60.32
CA LEU A 34 -13.15 3.22 58.96
C LEU A 34 -13.97 2.00 58.51
N GLY A 35 -14.19 1.02 59.36
CA GLY A 35 -14.90 -0.20 59.00
C GLY A 35 -14.21 -1.07 57.98
N MET A 36 -12.88 -0.90 57.77
CA MET A 36 -12.11 -1.66 56.80
C MET A 36 -11.65 -3.00 57.39
N GLN A 37 -12.11 -4.10 56.77
CA GLN A 37 -11.76 -5.47 57.19
C GLN A 37 -11.25 -6.24 55.96
N GLY A 38 -9.92 -6.21 55.74
CA GLY A 38 -9.33 -6.79 54.55
C GLY A 38 -9.72 -6.02 53.25
N THR A 39 -10.27 -6.71 52.29
CA THR A 39 -10.78 -6.12 51.03
C THR A 39 -12.19 -5.59 51.14
N ASP A 40 -12.91 -5.92 52.22
CA ASP A 40 -14.30 -5.49 52.42
C ASP A 40 -14.35 -4.28 53.35
N ILE A 41 -15.31 -3.40 53.08
CA ILE A 41 -15.56 -2.17 53.81
C ILE A 41 -16.94 -2.32 54.43
N ALA A 42 -16.99 -2.46 55.77
CA ALA A 42 -18.24 -2.66 56.48
C ALA A 42 -19.06 -1.37 56.69
N ASP A 43 -18.43 -0.18 56.59
CA ASP A 43 -19.12 1.10 56.67
C ASP A 43 -19.62 1.54 55.26
N PRO A 44 -20.94 1.61 55.05
CA PRO A 44 -21.53 2.00 53.78
C PRO A 44 -21.14 3.39 53.29
N TYR A 45 -20.84 4.32 54.19
CA TYR A 45 -20.40 5.66 53.81
C TYR A 45 -18.97 5.67 53.30
N VAL A 46 -18.09 4.89 53.90
CA VAL A 46 -16.72 4.73 53.43
C VAL A 46 -16.67 3.98 52.10
N GLU A 47 -17.51 2.95 51.95
CA GLU A 47 -17.64 2.23 50.67
C GLU A 47 -18.09 3.17 49.55
N ARG A 48 -19.13 3.99 49.77
CA ARG A 48 -19.61 5.00 48.80
C ARG A 48 -18.55 6.04 48.46
N MET A 49 -17.70 6.41 49.41
CA MET A 49 -16.61 7.35 49.18
C MET A 49 -15.53 6.73 48.30
N VAL A 50 -15.18 5.45 48.53
CA VAL A 50 -14.22 4.69 47.69
C VAL A 50 -14.77 4.52 46.26
N GLU A 51 -16.05 4.18 46.11
CA GLU A 51 -16.72 4.10 44.79
C GLU A 51 -16.69 5.46 44.05
N ALA A 52 -17.04 6.56 44.75
CA ALA A 52 -17.02 7.89 44.16
C ALA A 52 -15.62 8.33 43.75
N PHE A 53 -14.60 8.03 44.56
CA PHE A 53 -13.20 8.31 44.26
C PHE A 53 -12.73 7.48 43.09
N SER A 54 -13.05 6.17 43.07
CA SER A 54 -12.75 5.29 41.93
C SER A 54 -13.33 5.80 40.63
N PHE A 55 -14.56 6.31 40.66
CA PHE A 55 -15.21 6.91 39.49
C PHE A 55 -14.49 8.18 39.01
N LEU A 56 -14.09 9.06 39.91
CA LEU A 56 -13.34 10.27 39.57
C LEU A 56 -11.95 9.94 39.01
N THR A 57 -11.24 8.99 39.63
CA THR A 57 -9.94 8.54 39.19
C THR A 57 -10.02 7.84 37.84
N ALA A 58 -10.98 6.94 37.64
CA ALA A 58 -11.24 6.29 36.36
C ALA A 58 -11.50 7.30 35.23
N ARG A 59 -12.28 8.37 35.53
CA ARG A 59 -12.53 9.44 34.57
C ARG A 59 -11.27 10.25 34.23
N THR A 60 -10.43 10.49 35.23
CA THR A 60 -9.13 11.18 35.05
C THR A 60 -8.17 10.32 34.25
N GLN A 61 -8.04 9.04 34.59
CA GLN A 61 -7.19 8.09 33.88
C GLN A 61 -7.63 7.90 32.42
N LEU A 62 -8.95 7.80 32.19
CA LEU A 62 -9.50 7.75 30.84
C LEU A 62 -9.11 8.98 30.01
N LYS A 63 -9.08 10.17 30.62
CA LYS A 63 -8.62 11.40 29.94
C LYS A 63 -7.12 11.36 29.65
N ILE A 64 -6.31 10.97 30.60
CA ILE A 64 -4.84 10.85 30.42
C ILE A 64 -4.54 9.87 29.30
N ASP A 65 -5.15 8.69 29.32
CA ASP A 65 -4.95 7.66 28.31
C ASP A 65 -5.51 8.08 26.93
N ALA A 66 -6.46 8.99 26.87
CA ALA A 66 -6.96 9.57 25.61
C ALA A 66 -6.03 10.66 25.03
N GLU A 67 -5.22 11.32 25.86
CA GLU A 67 -4.27 12.35 25.39
C GLU A 67 -2.95 11.75 24.85
N PHE A 68 -2.52 10.62 25.39
CA PHE A 68 -1.30 9.97 24.95
C PHE A 68 -1.34 9.54 23.46
N PRO A 69 -2.43 8.97 22.92
CA PRO A 69 -2.54 8.70 21.49
C PRO A 69 -2.46 9.97 20.63
N ARG A 70 -2.92 11.12 21.11
CA ARG A 70 -2.81 12.39 20.38
C ARG A 70 -1.37 12.79 20.15
N PHE A 71 -0.51 12.66 21.14
CA PHE A 71 0.92 12.95 21.00
C PHE A 71 1.58 12.01 19.98
N THR A 72 1.32 10.71 20.08
CA THR A 72 1.89 9.72 19.17
C THR A 72 1.37 9.89 17.73
N GLN A 73 0.09 10.19 17.54
CA GLN A 73 -0.48 10.51 16.24
C GLN A 73 0.19 11.72 15.60
N ARG A 74 0.41 12.80 16.35
CA ARG A 74 1.08 14.01 15.83
C ARG A 74 2.54 13.75 15.44
N LEU A 75 3.25 12.92 16.20
CA LEU A 75 4.60 12.50 15.82
C LEU A 75 4.60 11.67 14.53
N LEU A 76 3.62 10.76 14.39
CA LEU A 76 3.46 9.97 13.17
C LEU A 76 2.99 10.79 11.96
N GLU A 77 2.22 11.86 12.14
CA GLU A 77 1.89 12.81 11.06
C GLU A 77 3.13 13.38 10.39
N VAL A 78 4.22 13.54 11.16
CA VAL A 78 5.51 14.03 10.63
C VAL A 78 6.31 12.90 9.99
N VAL A 79 6.41 11.75 10.64
CA VAL A 79 7.37 10.69 10.28
C VAL A 79 6.76 9.64 9.35
N SER A 80 5.46 9.38 9.47
CA SER A 80 4.74 8.38 8.67
C SER A 80 3.27 8.78 8.48
N PRO A 81 2.99 9.84 7.70
CA PRO A 81 1.64 10.42 7.57
C PRO A 81 0.60 9.41 7.07
N ASN A 82 0.96 8.51 6.15
CA ASN A 82 0.03 7.51 5.63
C ASN A 82 -0.43 6.48 6.69
N TYR A 83 0.24 6.41 7.81
CA TYR A 83 -0.12 5.50 8.91
C TYR A 83 -1.26 6.04 9.77
N VAL A 84 -1.42 7.36 9.81
CA VAL A 84 -2.48 8.06 10.57
C VAL A 84 -3.68 8.46 9.69
N THR A 85 -3.62 8.17 8.39
CA THR A 85 -4.70 8.44 7.44
C THR A 85 -5.45 7.15 7.11
N PRO A 86 -6.73 7.22 6.68
CA PRO A 86 -7.45 6.04 6.21
C PRO A 86 -6.77 5.48 4.95
N THR A 87 -6.79 4.16 4.79
CA THR A 87 -6.32 3.53 3.55
C THR A 87 -7.41 3.65 2.49
N PRO A 88 -7.16 4.34 1.37
CA PRO A 88 -8.15 4.50 0.31
C PRO A 88 -8.47 3.18 -0.39
N SER A 89 -9.61 3.12 -1.06
CA SER A 89 -9.94 2.03 -1.95
C SER A 89 -8.96 1.97 -3.12
N MET A 90 -8.46 0.79 -3.42
CA MET A 90 -7.50 0.50 -4.48
C MET A 90 -8.02 -0.60 -5.38
N SER A 91 -7.64 -0.56 -6.66
CA SER A 91 -8.01 -1.57 -7.65
C SER A 91 -6.97 -1.63 -8.77
N VAL A 92 -7.24 -2.44 -9.80
CA VAL A 92 -6.48 -2.47 -11.06
C VAL A 92 -7.46 -2.21 -12.20
N ALA A 93 -7.17 -1.20 -13.00
CA ALA A 93 -7.93 -0.83 -14.18
C ALA A 93 -7.22 -1.27 -15.47
N GLN A 94 -7.99 -1.63 -16.48
CA GLN A 94 -7.54 -1.89 -17.84
C GLN A 94 -8.08 -0.82 -18.77
N LEU A 95 -7.19 -0.23 -19.56
CA LEU A 95 -7.55 0.71 -20.62
C LEU A 95 -7.73 -0.09 -21.91
N HIS A 96 -8.87 0.09 -22.59
CA HIS A 96 -9.15 -0.54 -23.87
C HIS A 96 -8.83 0.48 -24.98
N PRO A 97 -7.74 0.28 -25.76
CA PRO A 97 -7.37 1.21 -26.81
C PRO A 97 -8.48 1.37 -27.85
N ASP A 98 -8.75 2.61 -28.27
CA ASP A 98 -9.59 2.89 -29.41
C ASP A 98 -8.73 2.98 -30.67
N THR A 99 -9.02 2.13 -31.62
CA THR A 99 -8.28 2.07 -32.88
C THR A 99 -8.79 3.07 -33.94
N GLU A 100 -9.96 3.65 -33.71
CA GLU A 100 -10.54 4.68 -34.59
C GLU A 100 -10.10 6.08 -34.19
N GLU A 101 -9.70 6.28 -32.92
CA GLU A 101 -9.24 7.56 -32.38
C GLU A 101 -7.73 7.53 -32.11
N GLY A 102 -6.95 8.26 -32.90
CA GLY A 102 -5.53 8.52 -32.69
C GLY A 102 -4.55 7.55 -33.35
N ASP A 103 -3.30 8.00 -33.49
CA ASP A 103 -2.18 7.21 -34.04
C ASP A 103 -1.50 6.40 -32.92
N LEU A 104 -1.93 5.16 -32.75
CA LEU A 104 -1.34 4.23 -31.77
C LEU A 104 -0.10 3.51 -32.30
N ALA A 105 0.31 3.69 -33.56
CA ALA A 105 1.46 2.99 -34.13
C ALA A 105 2.81 3.36 -33.46
N LYS A 106 2.90 4.56 -32.89
CA LYS A 106 4.07 5.04 -32.15
C LYS A 106 3.97 4.83 -30.63
N GLY A 107 2.86 4.25 -30.18
CA GLY A 107 2.51 4.17 -28.76
C GLY A 107 1.98 5.50 -28.21
N PHE A 108 0.87 5.47 -27.51
CA PHE A 108 0.32 6.62 -26.79
C PHE A 108 0.48 6.40 -25.30
N THR A 109 1.26 7.24 -24.62
CA THR A 109 1.49 7.10 -23.18
C THR A 109 0.45 7.89 -22.39
N VAL A 110 -0.37 7.18 -21.63
CA VAL A 110 -1.27 7.74 -20.61
C VAL A 110 -0.44 7.99 -19.36
N PRO A 111 -0.29 9.24 -18.92
CA PRO A 111 0.58 9.55 -17.79
C PRO A 111 -0.01 9.05 -16.47
N ARG A 112 0.88 8.83 -15.51
CA ARG A 112 0.53 8.66 -14.10
C ARG A 112 -0.36 9.82 -13.64
N ASP A 113 -1.17 9.55 -12.60
CA ASP A 113 -2.09 10.52 -12.01
C ASP A 113 -3.26 10.92 -12.94
N THR A 114 -3.47 10.22 -14.06
CA THR A 114 -4.66 10.38 -14.89
C THR A 114 -5.92 10.06 -14.08
N ALA A 115 -6.92 10.94 -14.17
CA ALA A 115 -8.17 10.80 -13.45
C ALA A 115 -9.17 9.93 -14.22
N PHE A 116 -9.81 9.00 -13.50
CA PHE A 116 -10.88 8.13 -13.99
C PHE A 116 -12.12 8.32 -13.13
N PHE A 117 -13.30 8.34 -13.74
CA PHE A 117 -14.56 8.58 -13.06
C PHE A 117 -15.51 7.40 -13.29
N SER A 118 -16.13 6.91 -12.20
CA SER A 118 -17.17 5.89 -12.31
C SER A 118 -18.52 6.51 -12.71
N ALA A 119 -19.43 5.70 -13.21
CA ALA A 119 -20.84 6.04 -13.14
C ALA A 119 -21.26 6.21 -11.66
N ILE A 120 -22.35 6.94 -11.42
CA ILE A 120 -22.90 7.07 -10.07
C ILE A 120 -23.45 5.70 -9.65
N PRO A 121 -23.02 5.12 -8.50
CA PRO A 121 -23.55 3.86 -8.01
C PRO A 121 -25.06 3.93 -7.76
N GLU A 122 -25.76 2.81 -7.93
CA GLU A 122 -27.21 2.74 -7.76
C GLU A 122 -27.63 3.15 -6.33
N GLY A 123 -28.59 4.09 -6.25
CA GLY A 123 -29.08 4.62 -4.99
C GLY A 123 -28.20 5.71 -4.36
N GLU A 124 -27.08 6.07 -4.99
CA GLU A 124 -26.17 7.13 -4.54
C GLU A 124 -26.27 8.37 -5.44
N SER A 125 -25.54 9.42 -5.12
CA SER A 125 -25.56 10.69 -5.87
C SER A 125 -24.20 11.19 -6.29
N THR A 126 -23.13 10.47 -5.94
CA THR A 126 -21.74 10.90 -6.17
C THR A 126 -21.00 9.86 -7.00
N ALA A 127 -20.36 10.30 -8.07
CA ALA A 127 -19.42 9.48 -8.84
C ALA A 127 -18.11 9.31 -8.09
N CYS A 128 -17.48 8.14 -8.23
CA CYS A 128 -16.17 7.89 -7.65
C CYS A 128 -15.06 8.33 -8.60
N GLN A 129 -14.02 8.95 -8.06
CA GLN A 129 -12.83 9.35 -8.80
C GLN A 129 -11.63 8.52 -8.40
N PHE A 130 -10.96 7.93 -9.40
CA PHE A 130 -9.69 7.21 -9.21
C PHE A 130 -8.56 7.94 -9.92
N ARG A 131 -7.32 7.60 -9.57
CA ARG A 131 -6.10 8.07 -10.26
C ARG A 131 -5.18 6.89 -10.52
N SER A 132 -4.53 6.88 -11.70
CA SER A 132 -3.51 5.87 -12.03
C SER A 132 -2.24 6.07 -11.24
N SER A 133 -1.52 4.96 -10.94
CA SER A 133 -0.23 5.00 -10.24
C SER A 133 0.98 4.88 -11.17
N GLN A 134 0.77 4.48 -12.42
CA GLN A 134 1.84 4.20 -13.37
C GLN A 134 1.49 4.76 -14.75
N ASP A 135 2.52 5.08 -15.51
CA ASP A 135 2.36 5.39 -16.94
C ASP A 135 1.95 4.12 -17.69
N VAL A 136 1.02 4.26 -18.63
CA VAL A 136 0.56 3.15 -19.48
C VAL A 136 0.73 3.56 -20.94
N THR A 137 1.55 2.82 -21.68
CA THR A 137 1.67 3.03 -23.13
C THR A 137 0.69 2.12 -23.87
N LEU A 138 -0.27 2.73 -24.54
CA LEU A 138 -1.27 2.06 -25.36
C LEU A 138 -0.69 1.74 -26.74
N TRP A 139 -0.93 0.51 -27.17
CA TRP A 139 -0.58 0.02 -28.50
C TRP A 139 -1.80 -0.61 -29.15
N PRO A 140 -1.90 -0.65 -30.48
CA PRO A 140 -3.02 -1.27 -31.18
C PRO A 140 -2.86 -2.81 -31.20
N LEU A 141 -2.86 -3.43 -30.00
CA LEU A 141 -2.56 -4.84 -29.81
C LEU A 141 -3.63 -5.53 -28.97
N ALA A 142 -3.91 -6.80 -29.30
CA ALA A 142 -4.67 -7.73 -28.48
C ALA A 142 -3.92 -9.05 -28.27
N ILE A 143 -4.20 -9.71 -27.14
CA ILE A 143 -3.75 -11.07 -26.88
C ILE A 143 -4.71 -12.03 -27.59
N GLU A 144 -4.18 -12.86 -28.50
CA GLU A 144 -4.95 -13.88 -29.21
C GLU A 144 -4.90 -15.23 -28.50
N GLU A 145 -3.70 -15.66 -28.12
CA GLU A 145 -3.46 -16.91 -27.42
C GLU A 145 -2.34 -16.75 -26.39
N ALA A 146 -2.43 -17.46 -25.29
CA ALA A 146 -1.33 -17.63 -24.37
C ALA A 146 -1.31 -19.07 -23.87
N ARG A 147 -0.12 -19.67 -23.88
CA ARG A 147 0.09 -21.06 -23.46
C ARG A 147 1.43 -21.25 -22.79
N LEU A 148 1.42 -22.08 -21.77
CA LEU A 148 2.61 -22.55 -21.08
C LEU A 148 2.96 -23.94 -21.60
N THR A 149 4.20 -24.16 -22.03
CA THR A 149 4.63 -25.39 -22.67
C THR A 149 5.90 -25.96 -22.01
N ALA A 150 6.21 -27.21 -22.29
CA ALA A 150 7.55 -27.75 -22.10
C ALA A 150 8.53 -27.07 -23.09
N ALA A 151 9.77 -27.54 -23.13
CA ALA A 151 10.78 -27.01 -24.07
C ALA A 151 10.22 -26.98 -25.50
N PRO A 152 10.29 -25.84 -26.21
CA PRO A 152 9.66 -25.66 -27.50
C PRO A 152 10.37 -26.47 -28.59
N PRO A 153 9.72 -27.46 -29.26
CA PRO A 153 10.35 -28.32 -30.27
C PRO A 153 10.57 -27.60 -31.59
N ASP A 154 9.87 -26.52 -31.85
CA ASP A 154 9.92 -25.67 -33.03
C ASP A 154 11.11 -24.67 -33.02
N MET A 155 11.95 -24.73 -31.98
CA MET A 155 13.16 -23.92 -31.83
C MET A 155 14.42 -24.76 -31.67
N PRO A 156 14.84 -25.55 -32.67
CA PRO A 156 15.90 -26.54 -32.51
C PRO A 156 17.29 -25.93 -32.30
N ALA A 157 17.50 -24.68 -32.69
CA ALA A 157 18.79 -24.01 -32.66
C ALA A 157 19.05 -23.15 -31.41
N LEU A 158 18.19 -23.23 -30.36
CA LEU A 158 18.32 -22.42 -29.13
C LEU A 158 19.72 -22.53 -28.46
N HIS A 159 20.37 -23.67 -28.54
CA HIS A 159 21.73 -23.89 -28.01
C HIS A 159 22.80 -22.94 -28.60
N ARG A 160 22.53 -22.32 -29.75
CA ARG A 160 23.45 -21.34 -30.39
C ARG A 160 23.38 -19.97 -29.74
N TYR A 161 22.24 -19.63 -29.11
CA TYR A 161 21.95 -18.32 -28.53
C TYR A 161 22.09 -18.29 -27.02
N LEU A 162 22.06 -19.48 -26.40
CA LEU A 162 22.11 -19.60 -24.93
C LEU A 162 23.52 -20.04 -24.47
N PRO A 163 24.00 -19.60 -23.31
CA PRO A 163 25.19 -20.12 -22.67
C PRO A 163 25.10 -21.65 -22.48
N ALA A 164 26.22 -22.35 -22.66
CA ALA A 164 26.28 -23.82 -22.65
C ALA A 164 25.82 -24.49 -21.35
N ASN A 165 25.77 -23.73 -20.25
CA ASN A 165 25.31 -24.18 -18.92
C ASN A 165 23.82 -23.96 -18.65
N ILE A 166 23.08 -23.41 -19.62
CA ILE A 166 21.65 -23.10 -19.47
C ILE A 166 20.83 -24.10 -20.29
N HIS A 167 19.90 -24.78 -19.62
CA HIS A 167 18.93 -25.67 -20.23
C HIS A 167 17.53 -25.04 -20.24
N VAL A 168 16.87 -25.09 -21.40
CA VAL A 168 15.47 -24.73 -21.55
C VAL A 168 14.62 -25.92 -21.18
N ALA A 169 13.77 -25.78 -20.18
CA ALA A 169 12.85 -26.84 -19.74
C ALA A 169 11.39 -26.51 -20.04
N GLY A 170 11.05 -25.22 -20.26
CA GLY A 170 9.73 -24.78 -20.59
C GLY A 170 9.72 -23.43 -21.29
N ALA A 171 8.55 -22.99 -21.72
CA ALA A 171 8.33 -21.67 -22.30
C ALA A 171 6.92 -21.16 -22.05
N LEU A 172 6.78 -19.86 -21.78
CA LEU A 172 5.54 -19.14 -21.90
C LEU A 172 5.48 -18.51 -23.29
N ARG A 173 4.42 -18.78 -24.02
CA ARG A 173 4.19 -18.30 -25.38
C ARG A 173 2.93 -17.45 -25.40
N ILE A 174 3.03 -16.21 -25.86
CA ILE A 174 1.93 -15.26 -25.96
C ILE A 174 1.85 -14.77 -27.39
N THR A 175 0.76 -15.10 -28.08
CA THR A 175 0.48 -14.64 -29.43
C THR A 175 -0.29 -13.33 -29.36
N LEU A 176 0.22 -12.32 -30.02
CA LEU A 176 -0.35 -10.98 -30.12
C LEU A 176 -0.83 -10.74 -31.55
N ARG A 177 -1.91 -9.98 -31.67
CA ARG A 177 -2.45 -9.50 -32.94
C ARG A 177 -2.56 -7.99 -32.92
N THR A 178 -2.17 -7.35 -34.01
CA THR A 178 -2.43 -5.91 -34.25
C THR A 178 -3.86 -5.68 -34.69
N PHE A 179 -4.40 -4.49 -34.39
CA PHE A 179 -5.70 -4.07 -34.91
C PHE A 179 -5.54 -3.46 -36.30
N GLY A 180 -6.54 -3.67 -37.15
CA GLY A 180 -6.57 -3.14 -38.52
C GLY A 180 -5.52 -3.76 -39.45
N GLU A 181 -4.98 -2.96 -40.34
CA GLU A 181 -3.95 -3.36 -41.34
C GLU A 181 -2.52 -3.07 -40.88
N LEU A 182 -2.31 -2.73 -39.60
CA LEU A 182 -1.01 -2.41 -39.07
C LEU A 182 -0.15 -3.69 -38.92
N THR A 183 1.13 -3.55 -39.23
CA THR A 183 2.11 -4.62 -39.06
C THR A 183 3.02 -4.37 -37.85
N PHE A 184 3.61 -5.40 -37.26
CA PHE A 184 4.52 -5.25 -36.11
C PHE A 184 5.78 -4.43 -36.46
N SER A 185 6.24 -4.48 -37.70
CA SER A 185 7.36 -3.66 -38.20
C SER A 185 7.09 -2.15 -38.13
N GLN A 186 5.81 -1.74 -38.18
CA GLN A 186 5.39 -0.34 -38.07
C GLN A 186 5.27 0.17 -36.63
N LEU A 187 5.26 -0.72 -35.64
CA LEU A 187 5.18 -0.34 -34.22
C LEU A 187 6.54 0.13 -33.70
N ALA A 188 6.83 1.41 -33.90
CA ALA A 188 8.12 1.98 -33.57
C ALA A 188 8.32 2.14 -32.06
N GLY A 189 9.32 1.46 -31.50
CA GLY A 189 9.71 1.61 -30.09
C GLY A 189 9.06 0.62 -29.13
N LEU A 190 8.34 -0.37 -29.61
CA LEU A 190 7.77 -1.43 -28.77
C LEU A 190 8.89 -2.39 -28.31
N ASP A 191 9.58 -2.02 -27.24
CA ASP A 191 10.65 -2.83 -26.64
C ASP A 191 10.24 -3.51 -25.32
N ARG A 192 9.27 -2.94 -24.64
CA ARG A 192 8.71 -3.41 -23.38
C ARG A 192 7.21 -3.46 -23.47
N LEU A 193 6.62 -4.51 -22.95
CA LEU A 193 5.16 -4.66 -22.93
C LEU A 193 4.72 -5.21 -21.58
N PRO A 194 4.22 -4.37 -20.67
CA PRO A 194 3.72 -4.82 -19.38
C PRO A 194 2.46 -5.68 -19.52
N PHE A 195 2.46 -6.86 -18.94
CA PHE A 195 1.31 -7.74 -18.81
C PHE A 195 0.87 -7.80 -17.35
N TYR A 196 -0.44 -7.81 -17.15
CA TYR A 196 -1.06 -8.04 -15.86
C TYR A 196 -1.63 -9.45 -15.78
N LEU A 197 -1.40 -10.14 -14.67
CA LEU A 197 -1.92 -11.48 -14.39
C LEU A 197 -3.30 -11.36 -13.73
N CYS A 198 -4.36 -11.49 -14.54
CA CYS A 198 -5.74 -11.22 -14.12
C CYS A 198 -6.53 -12.45 -13.63
N GLY A 199 -5.98 -13.65 -13.73
CA GLY A 199 -6.59 -14.90 -13.28
C GLY A 199 -6.85 -15.00 -11.77
N GLU A 200 -7.23 -16.20 -11.33
CA GLU A 200 -7.31 -16.50 -9.90
C GLU A 200 -5.98 -16.19 -9.19
N GLU A 201 -6.04 -15.71 -7.95
CA GLU A 201 -4.87 -15.28 -7.20
C GLU A 201 -3.83 -16.41 -7.06
N ARG A 202 -4.29 -17.64 -6.90
CA ARG A 202 -3.43 -18.83 -6.87
C ARG A 202 -2.64 -18.98 -8.17
N THR A 203 -3.30 -18.99 -9.31
CA THR A 203 -2.67 -19.17 -10.63
C THR A 203 -1.77 -17.98 -10.95
N ALA A 204 -2.24 -16.74 -10.73
CA ALA A 204 -1.48 -15.52 -10.97
C ALA A 204 -0.18 -15.48 -10.12
N SER A 205 -0.24 -15.86 -8.85
CA SER A 205 0.93 -15.87 -7.97
C SER A 205 1.99 -16.89 -8.36
N HIS A 206 1.56 -18.09 -8.78
CA HIS A 206 2.49 -19.12 -9.24
C HIS A 206 3.06 -18.82 -10.63
N LEU A 207 2.31 -18.19 -11.53
CA LEU A 207 2.83 -17.67 -12.79
C LEU A 207 3.87 -16.57 -12.55
N LEU A 208 3.59 -15.64 -11.63
CA LEU A 208 4.55 -14.59 -11.25
C LEU A 208 5.85 -15.21 -10.71
N GLU A 209 5.74 -16.18 -9.78
CA GLU A 209 6.90 -16.91 -9.27
C GLU A 209 7.68 -17.56 -10.41
N LEU A 210 7.01 -18.32 -11.27
CA LEU A 210 7.64 -19.06 -12.37
C LEU A 210 8.38 -18.11 -13.31
N LEU A 211 7.75 -17.02 -13.73
CA LEU A 211 8.34 -16.07 -14.66
C LEU A 211 9.56 -15.36 -14.08
N HIS A 212 9.50 -14.92 -12.85
CA HIS A 212 10.61 -14.18 -12.24
C HIS A 212 11.74 -15.06 -11.68
N THR A 213 11.46 -16.34 -11.36
CA THR A 213 12.50 -17.25 -10.86
C THR A 213 13.16 -18.08 -11.95
N SER A 214 12.48 -18.26 -13.10
CA SER A 214 12.88 -19.26 -14.10
C SER A 214 13.07 -18.70 -15.50
N ALA A 215 12.69 -17.44 -15.78
CA ALA A 215 12.92 -16.82 -17.09
C ALA A 215 14.41 -16.62 -17.33
N ILE A 216 14.88 -17.10 -18.48
CA ILE A 216 16.28 -17.05 -18.91
C ILE A 216 16.49 -16.18 -20.13
N ALA A 217 15.49 -16.10 -20.99
CA ALA A 217 15.55 -15.30 -22.20
C ALA A 217 14.15 -14.92 -22.67
N THR A 218 14.06 -13.82 -23.39
CA THR A 218 12.87 -13.38 -24.11
C THR A 218 13.21 -13.20 -25.57
N LEU A 219 12.29 -13.61 -26.45
CA LEU A 219 12.39 -13.43 -27.90
C LEU A 219 11.00 -13.17 -28.50
N ALA A 220 10.97 -12.53 -29.66
CA ALA A 220 9.76 -12.31 -30.44
C ALA A 220 9.96 -12.78 -31.88
N GLY A 221 8.92 -13.37 -32.46
CA GLY A 221 8.98 -13.90 -33.82
C GLY A 221 7.60 -14.22 -34.39
N ILE A 222 7.56 -14.78 -35.59
CA ILE A 222 6.33 -15.24 -36.23
C ILE A 222 5.93 -16.59 -35.65
N PRO A 223 4.66 -16.80 -35.25
CA PRO A 223 4.23 -18.08 -34.68
C PRO A 223 4.59 -19.27 -35.56
N GLY A 224 5.26 -20.27 -34.97
CA GLY A 224 5.68 -21.49 -35.65
C GLY A 224 6.86 -21.36 -36.63
N HIS A 225 7.44 -20.18 -36.79
CA HIS A 225 8.60 -19.93 -37.69
C HIS A 225 9.78 -19.35 -36.90
N PHE A 226 10.46 -20.22 -36.12
CA PHE A 226 11.62 -19.86 -35.31
C PHE A 226 12.93 -20.51 -35.79
N ASP A 227 13.01 -20.83 -37.08
CA ASP A 227 14.14 -21.55 -37.69
C ASP A 227 15.26 -20.59 -38.17
N GLY A 228 14.94 -19.30 -38.27
CA GLY A 228 15.86 -18.26 -38.73
C GLY A 228 16.78 -17.72 -37.65
N ALA A 229 17.40 -16.58 -37.93
CA ALA A 229 18.18 -15.84 -36.94
C ALA A 229 17.27 -15.23 -35.90
N LEU A 230 17.40 -15.68 -34.65
CA LEU A 230 16.61 -15.22 -33.51
C LEU A 230 17.31 -14.07 -32.79
N ASP A 231 16.54 -13.04 -32.45
CA ASP A 231 16.97 -11.99 -31.52
C ASP A 231 16.57 -12.39 -30.10
N VAL A 232 17.55 -12.86 -29.33
CA VAL A 232 17.32 -13.39 -27.98
C VAL A 232 17.87 -12.43 -26.96
N ASN A 233 16.97 -11.87 -26.12
CA ASN A 233 17.36 -11.04 -24.99
C ASN A 233 17.64 -11.91 -23.76
N LEU A 234 18.92 -11.90 -23.33
CA LEU A 234 19.41 -12.60 -22.13
C LEU A 234 19.57 -11.66 -20.92
N GLN A 235 19.55 -10.36 -21.16
CA GLN A 235 19.73 -9.36 -20.10
C GLN A 235 18.38 -8.92 -19.56
N GLN A 236 18.08 -9.34 -18.34
CA GLN A 236 16.80 -9.02 -17.68
C GLN A 236 15.59 -9.34 -18.57
N PRO A 237 15.38 -10.61 -18.95
CA PRO A 237 14.32 -10.98 -19.88
C PRO A 237 12.92 -10.59 -19.42
N VAL A 238 12.71 -10.55 -18.11
CA VAL A 238 11.45 -10.13 -17.45
C VAL A 238 11.75 -9.14 -16.34
N MET A 239 11.07 -8.01 -16.35
CA MET A 239 11.18 -6.96 -15.32
C MET A 239 9.95 -6.96 -14.39
N TYR A 240 10.17 -6.45 -13.17
CA TYR A 240 9.11 -6.18 -12.20
C TYR A 240 8.48 -4.82 -12.46
N GLU A 241 7.21 -4.70 -12.08
CA GLU A 241 6.49 -3.42 -12.01
C GLU A 241 5.91 -3.20 -10.62
N GLY A 242 5.67 -1.94 -10.26
CA GLY A 242 4.98 -1.58 -9.02
C GLY A 242 5.86 -1.53 -7.78
N LEU A 243 7.17 -1.73 -7.87
CA LEU A 243 8.07 -1.78 -6.72
C LEU A 243 8.85 -0.47 -6.50
N GLU A 244 8.95 0.37 -7.52
CA GLU A 244 9.70 1.62 -7.41
C GLU A 244 8.85 2.73 -6.75
N PRO A 245 9.51 3.73 -6.13
CA PRO A 245 8.82 4.80 -5.40
C PRO A 245 7.84 5.62 -6.24
N ASP A 246 8.16 5.83 -7.51
CA ASP A 246 7.35 6.54 -8.49
C ASP A 246 6.14 5.74 -9.00
N GLN A 247 6.09 4.44 -8.74
CA GLN A 247 4.99 3.55 -9.08
C GLN A 247 4.01 3.32 -7.91
N GLY A 248 4.25 3.95 -6.75
CA GLY A 248 3.42 3.81 -5.55
C GLY A 248 2.03 4.41 -5.70
N LEU A 249 1.03 3.80 -5.03
CA LEU A 249 -0.35 4.29 -4.93
C LEU A 249 -0.49 5.36 -3.85
N LEU A 250 0.10 5.12 -2.68
CA LEU A 250 0.05 6.05 -1.56
C LEU A 250 1.02 7.22 -1.79
N PRO A 251 0.64 8.45 -1.39
CA PRO A 251 1.53 9.60 -1.49
C PRO A 251 2.84 9.36 -0.75
N LEU A 252 3.95 9.71 -1.39
CA LEU A 252 5.27 9.63 -0.79
C LEU A 252 5.79 11.05 -0.51
N ALA A 253 5.83 11.44 0.75
CA ALA A 253 6.48 12.67 1.17
C ALA A 253 8.00 12.47 1.25
N TRP A 254 8.77 13.54 1.06
CA TRP A 254 10.24 13.52 1.02
C TRP A 254 10.91 12.95 2.30
N ASN A 255 10.25 13.10 3.45
CA ASN A 255 10.72 12.64 4.77
C ASN A 255 10.20 11.25 5.16
N VAL A 256 9.43 10.59 4.29
CA VAL A 256 8.81 9.30 4.59
C VAL A 256 9.65 8.16 4.06
N PHE A 257 9.84 7.13 4.89
CA PHE A 257 10.50 5.91 4.47
C PHE A 257 9.60 5.10 3.52
N HIS A 258 9.97 5.04 2.24
CA HIS A 258 9.21 4.37 1.18
C HIS A 258 8.89 2.89 1.49
N GLY A 259 9.77 2.20 2.21
CA GLY A 259 9.54 0.79 2.59
C GLY A 259 8.24 0.57 3.37
N HIS A 260 7.81 1.54 4.20
CA HIS A 260 6.55 1.45 4.91
C HIS A 260 5.34 1.56 3.98
N ASN A 261 5.39 2.45 2.97
CA ASN A 261 4.33 2.53 1.96
C ASN A 261 4.24 1.22 1.17
N LEU A 262 5.38 0.63 0.79
CA LEU A 262 5.42 -0.64 0.08
C LEU A 262 4.74 -1.78 0.86
N LEU A 263 5.03 -1.89 2.17
CA LEU A 263 4.36 -2.87 3.04
C LEU A 263 2.87 -2.56 3.19
N HIS A 264 2.51 -1.29 3.41
CA HIS A 264 1.12 -0.86 3.54
C HIS A 264 0.31 -1.22 2.29
N GLU A 265 0.83 -0.90 1.11
CA GLU A 265 0.18 -1.21 -0.17
C GLU A 265 0.10 -2.72 -0.45
N TYR A 266 1.12 -3.48 -0.07
CA TYR A 266 1.09 -4.94 -0.18
C TYR A 266 -0.05 -5.55 0.65
N PHE A 267 -0.21 -5.12 1.90
CA PHE A 267 -1.28 -5.64 2.75
C PHE A 267 -2.67 -5.10 2.40
N ALA A 268 -2.74 -3.90 1.80
CA ALA A 268 -4.00 -3.31 1.35
C ALA A 268 -4.49 -3.88 0.01
N CYS A 269 -3.59 -4.04 -0.97
CA CYS A 269 -3.90 -4.46 -2.34
C CYS A 269 -2.73 -5.25 -2.96
N PRO A 270 -2.52 -6.53 -2.59
CA PRO A 270 -1.45 -7.34 -3.16
C PRO A 270 -1.56 -7.52 -4.66
N GLU A 271 -2.76 -7.45 -5.21
CA GLU A 271 -3.03 -7.61 -6.65
C GLU A 271 -2.35 -6.54 -7.50
N ARG A 272 -2.02 -5.40 -6.96
CA ARG A 272 -1.30 -4.34 -7.70
C ARG A 272 0.10 -4.74 -8.17
N PHE A 273 0.65 -5.84 -7.66
CA PHE A 273 2.00 -6.32 -7.98
C PHE A 273 2.03 -7.47 -9.00
N TYR A 274 0.88 -7.95 -9.47
CA TYR A 274 0.83 -9.08 -10.42
C TYR A 274 1.16 -8.65 -11.86
N PHE A 275 2.24 -7.90 -12.03
CA PHE A 275 2.76 -7.49 -13.33
C PHE A 275 4.07 -8.19 -13.67
N PHE A 276 4.28 -8.45 -14.95
CA PHE A 276 5.57 -8.82 -15.51
C PHE A 276 5.75 -8.14 -16.87
N THR A 277 6.96 -7.72 -17.16
CA THR A 277 7.28 -6.97 -18.37
C THR A 277 8.40 -7.68 -19.13
N PRO A 278 8.09 -8.44 -20.20
CA PRO A 278 9.09 -8.92 -21.12
C PRO A 278 9.78 -7.73 -21.82
N THR A 279 11.09 -7.85 -22.03
CA THR A 279 11.94 -6.78 -22.56
C THR A 279 12.75 -7.25 -23.75
N GLY A 280 13.32 -6.30 -24.53
CA GLY A 280 14.12 -6.61 -25.72
C GLY A 280 13.29 -7.12 -26.87
N LEU A 281 12.04 -6.67 -27.00
CA LEU A 281 11.09 -7.15 -28.00
C LEU A 281 11.32 -6.49 -29.37
N SER A 282 11.83 -5.27 -29.41
CA SER A 282 11.92 -4.43 -30.59
C SER A 282 12.68 -5.08 -31.74
N ALA A 283 13.82 -5.73 -31.44
CA ALA A 283 14.68 -6.35 -32.46
C ALA A 283 13.97 -7.50 -33.21
N GLY A 284 13.15 -8.30 -32.52
CA GLY A 284 12.37 -9.37 -33.10
C GLY A 284 11.12 -8.86 -33.82
N LEU A 285 10.37 -7.96 -33.17
CA LEU A 285 9.10 -7.43 -33.69
C LEU A 285 9.27 -6.61 -34.98
N GLN A 286 10.34 -5.81 -35.11
CA GLN A 286 10.62 -5.01 -36.30
C GLN A 286 10.85 -5.84 -37.57
N LYS A 287 11.13 -7.14 -37.46
CA LYS A 287 11.32 -8.06 -38.60
C LYS A 287 10.01 -8.69 -39.07
N ILE A 288 8.89 -8.41 -38.43
CA ILE A 288 7.61 -9.04 -38.71
C ILE A 288 6.75 -8.12 -39.54
N ASP A 289 6.64 -8.38 -40.85
CA ASP A 289 5.78 -7.67 -41.79
C ASP A 289 4.34 -8.23 -41.79
N GLY A 290 3.88 -8.71 -40.66
CA GLY A 290 2.55 -9.28 -40.46
C GLY A 290 1.83 -8.68 -39.26
N GLY A 291 0.51 -8.96 -39.16
CA GLY A 291 -0.35 -8.54 -38.05
C GLY A 291 -0.36 -9.51 -36.86
N VAL A 292 0.45 -10.58 -36.89
CA VAL A 292 0.53 -11.57 -35.80
C VAL A 292 1.98 -11.80 -35.41
N ALA A 293 2.26 -11.72 -34.11
CA ALA A 293 3.58 -12.01 -33.53
C ALA A 293 3.43 -12.88 -32.28
N GLU A 294 4.45 -13.63 -31.98
CA GLU A 294 4.53 -14.44 -30.76
C GLU A 294 5.70 -13.98 -29.90
N ILE A 295 5.43 -13.66 -28.64
CA ILE A 295 6.45 -13.43 -27.62
C ILE A 295 6.67 -14.75 -26.90
N VAL A 296 7.94 -15.16 -26.79
CA VAL A 296 8.34 -16.39 -26.11
C VAL A 296 9.28 -16.07 -24.97
N ILE A 297 8.91 -16.46 -23.75
CA ILE A 297 9.75 -16.37 -22.55
C ILE A 297 10.24 -17.77 -22.24
N LEU A 298 11.54 -18.01 -22.41
CA LEU A 298 12.16 -19.30 -22.15
C LEU A 298 12.41 -19.49 -20.66
N LEU A 299 12.13 -20.69 -20.17
CA LEU A 299 12.21 -21.04 -18.76
C LEU A 299 13.22 -22.17 -18.54
N ASN A 300 14.02 -22.10 -17.46
CA ASN A 300 14.98 -23.15 -17.08
C ASN A 300 14.36 -24.22 -16.18
N ARG A 301 13.08 -24.12 -15.84
CA ARG A 301 12.32 -25.06 -15.03
C ARG A 301 11.07 -25.52 -15.77
N LEU A 302 10.77 -26.81 -15.69
CA LEU A 302 9.54 -27.35 -16.24
C LEU A 302 8.36 -26.81 -15.40
N PRO A 303 7.37 -26.18 -16.04
CA PRO A 303 6.17 -25.73 -15.33
C PRO A 303 5.39 -26.93 -14.79
N PRO A 304 4.70 -26.80 -13.63
CA PRO A 304 3.82 -27.83 -13.11
C PRO A 304 2.64 -28.11 -14.06
N ASP A 305 2.24 -29.37 -14.22
CA ASP A 305 1.16 -29.76 -15.14
C ASP A 305 -0.15 -29.01 -14.91
N TRP A 306 -0.53 -28.81 -13.64
CA TRP A 306 -1.75 -28.08 -13.30
C TRP A 306 -1.69 -26.63 -13.80
N LEU A 307 -0.51 -26.00 -13.78
CA LEU A 307 -0.32 -24.62 -14.23
C LEU A 307 -0.36 -24.55 -15.77
N ILE A 308 0.21 -25.55 -16.46
CA ILE A 308 0.14 -25.68 -17.93
C ILE A 308 -1.32 -25.73 -18.36
N HIS A 309 -2.15 -26.57 -17.72
CA HIS A 309 -3.56 -26.73 -18.08
C HIS A 309 -4.43 -25.49 -17.76
N GLN A 310 -4.08 -24.72 -16.75
CA GLN A 310 -4.84 -23.53 -16.36
C GLN A 310 -4.42 -22.27 -17.13
N THR A 311 -3.25 -22.26 -17.74
CA THR A 311 -2.74 -21.07 -18.45
C THR A 311 -3.37 -20.92 -19.82
N ASN A 312 -4.08 -19.80 -20.02
CA ASN A 312 -4.69 -19.41 -21.30
C ASN A 312 -4.68 -17.88 -21.44
N ALA A 313 -5.14 -17.35 -22.57
CA ALA A 313 -5.17 -15.91 -22.85
C ALA A 313 -5.93 -15.09 -21.79
N ALA A 314 -6.98 -15.66 -21.17
CA ALA A 314 -7.77 -14.98 -20.15
C ALA A 314 -7.01 -14.72 -18.83
N GLN A 315 -5.83 -15.30 -18.64
CA GLN A 315 -4.96 -15.02 -17.48
C GLN A 315 -4.13 -13.75 -17.64
N PHE A 316 -4.08 -13.17 -18.84
CA PHE A 316 -3.21 -12.04 -19.17
C PHE A 316 -4.02 -10.87 -19.68
N SER A 317 -3.68 -9.68 -19.24
CA SER A 317 -4.27 -8.42 -19.73
C SER A 317 -3.18 -7.42 -20.07
N LEU A 318 -3.39 -6.67 -21.15
CA LEU A 318 -2.55 -5.54 -21.54
C LEU A 318 -3.14 -4.23 -21.05
N PHE A 319 -2.29 -3.18 -21.00
CA PHE A 319 -2.68 -1.80 -20.72
C PHE A 319 -3.37 -1.63 -19.37
N CYS A 320 -2.87 -2.33 -18.36
CA CYS A 320 -3.37 -2.26 -16.99
C CYS A 320 -2.55 -1.29 -16.14
N THR A 321 -3.22 -0.65 -15.20
CA THR A 321 -2.58 0.21 -14.19
C THR A 321 -3.29 0.04 -12.85
N PRO A 322 -2.54 -0.01 -11.74
CA PRO A 322 -3.15 0.13 -10.43
C PRO A 322 -3.77 1.52 -10.27
N VAL A 323 -4.94 1.58 -9.66
CA VAL A 323 -5.69 2.81 -9.44
C VAL A 323 -6.08 2.96 -7.97
N ILE A 324 -6.11 4.20 -7.51
CA ILE A 324 -6.44 4.57 -6.13
C ILE A 324 -7.56 5.61 -6.11
N ASN A 325 -8.53 5.43 -5.24
CA ASN A 325 -9.57 6.41 -4.94
C ASN A 325 -9.01 7.49 -4.00
N LEU A 326 -8.16 8.37 -4.53
CA LEU A 326 -7.52 9.46 -3.81
C LEU A 326 -7.25 10.62 -4.77
N PHE A 327 -7.88 11.77 -4.53
CA PHE A 327 -7.83 12.90 -5.45
C PHE A 327 -7.89 14.25 -4.71
N PRO A 328 -7.34 15.33 -5.29
CA PRO A 328 -7.42 16.65 -4.71
C PRO A 328 -8.82 17.24 -4.88
N ARG A 329 -9.33 17.90 -3.85
CA ARG A 329 -10.60 18.65 -3.89
C ARG A 329 -10.55 19.86 -2.97
N VAL A 330 -11.15 20.96 -3.43
CA VAL A 330 -11.42 22.11 -2.59
C VAL A 330 -12.65 21.81 -1.74
N THR A 331 -12.54 21.95 -0.43
CA THR A 331 -13.63 21.64 0.50
C THR A 331 -14.68 22.77 0.54
N ALA A 332 -15.82 22.48 1.14
CA ALA A 332 -16.81 23.50 1.42
C ALA A 332 -16.19 24.62 2.27
N ARG A 333 -16.48 25.88 1.89
CA ARG A 333 -15.99 27.07 2.61
C ARG A 333 -16.45 27.01 4.07
N ILE A 334 -15.52 27.28 4.97
CA ILE A 334 -15.78 27.33 6.42
C ILE A 334 -15.86 28.79 6.85
N ASP A 335 -16.98 29.16 7.45
CA ASP A 335 -17.15 30.47 8.09
C ASP A 335 -16.54 30.40 9.49
N VAL A 336 -15.56 31.25 9.76
CA VAL A 336 -14.85 31.26 11.03
C VAL A 336 -15.68 32.04 12.05
N THR A 337 -16.01 31.38 13.16
CA THR A 337 -16.68 32.00 14.28
C THR A 337 -15.78 31.93 15.50
N HIS A 338 -15.56 33.06 16.17
CA HIS A 338 -14.69 33.15 17.35
C HIS A 338 -15.22 32.35 18.57
N SER A 339 -16.40 31.74 18.45
CA SER A 339 -16.99 30.90 19.49
C SER A 339 -16.45 29.47 19.48
N THR A 340 -15.84 29.01 18.39
CA THR A 340 -15.33 27.65 18.24
C THR A 340 -13.81 27.64 18.03
N THR A 341 -13.10 26.83 18.79
CA THR A 341 -11.65 26.67 18.72
C THR A 341 -11.22 25.69 17.62
N GLU A 342 -12.12 24.78 17.23
CA GLU A 342 -11.89 23.77 16.20
C GLU A 342 -13.00 23.85 15.16
N GLN A 343 -12.63 23.81 13.89
CA GLN A 343 -13.53 23.84 12.76
C GLN A 343 -13.68 22.44 12.16
N HIS A 344 -14.89 21.92 12.04
CA HIS A 344 -15.15 20.64 11.37
C HIS A 344 -14.97 20.79 9.87
N LEU A 345 -14.10 19.98 9.29
CA LEU A 345 -13.77 19.99 7.86
C LEU A 345 -14.77 19.11 7.11
N VAL A 346 -15.67 19.75 6.38
CA VAL A 346 -16.66 19.07 5.55
C VAL A 346 -16.29 19.28 4.07
N VAL A 347 -16.11 18.20 3.33
CA VAL A 347 -15.71 18.26 1.91
C VAL A 347 -16.85 18.79 1.06
N ASP A 348 -18.06 18.23 1.23
CA ASP A 348 -19.27 18.64 0.54
C ASP A 348 -20.43 18.66 1.52
N ARG A 349 -21.10 19.82 1.66
CA ARG A 349 -22.22 19.99 2.59
C ARG A 349 -23.49 19.27 2.13
N THR A 350 -23.63 19.04 0.82
CA THR A 350 -24.81 18.36 0.26
C THR A 350 -24.69 16.84 0.42
N HIS A 351 -23.46 16.30 0.32
CA HIS A 351 -23.17 14.88 0.42
C HIS A 351 -22.02 14.60 1.42
N PRO A 352 -22.22 14.93 2.73
CA PRO A 352 -21.15 14.86 3.72
C PRO A 352 -20.68 13.42 4.03
N LEU A 353 -21.46 12.41 3.64
CA LEU A 353 -21.15 10.99 3.84
C LEU A 353 -20.38 10.36 2.69
N ASP A 354 -20.25 11.06 1.56
CA ASP A 354 -19.68 10.49 0.33
C ASP A 354 -18.19 10.76 0.21
N TYR A 355 -17.64 11.56 1.10
CA TYR A 355 -16.23 11.92 1.10
C TYR A 355 -15.60 11.70 2.48
N GLU A 356 -14.31 11.42 2.46
CA GLU A 356 -13.44 11.38 3.62
C GLU A 356 -12.14 12.10 3.33
N VAL A 357 -11.67 12.91 4.28
CA VAL A 357 -10.42 13.66 4.16
C VAL A 357 -9.24 12.73 4.45
N PHE A 358 -8.36 12.58 3.47
CA PHE A 358 -7.10 11.86 3.63
C PHE A 358 -6.03 12.78 4.25
N SER A 359 -5.72 13.89 3.60
CA SER A 359 -4.74 14.89 4.08
C SER A 359 -5.10 16.29 3.62
N VAL A 360 -4.65 17.30 4.35
CA VAL A 360 -4.81 18.71 3.98
C VAL A 360 -3.54 19.19 3.31
N GLN A 361 -3.69 19.75 2.11
CA GLN A 361 -2.58 20.28 1.30
C GLN A 361 -2.36 21.78 1.56
N GLU A 362 -3.45 22.56 1.49
CA GLU A 362 -3.40 24.00 1.62
C GLU A 362 -4.56 24.52 2.45
N VAL A 363 -4.29 25.54 3.26
CA VAL A 363 -5.29 26.27 4.04
C VAL A 363 -5.10 27.74 3.78
N GLU A 364 -6.12 28.37 3.18
CA GLU A 364 -6.12 29.80 2.87
C GLU A 364 -7.27 30.50 3.64
N GLY A 365 -6.93 31.54 4.38
CA GLY A 365 -7.90 32.44 5.00
C GLY A 365 -8.20 33.65 4.11
N LEU A 366 -9.41 34.18 4.18
CA LEU A 366 -9.84 35.41 3.53
C LEU A 366 -10.28 36.43 4.58
N GLU A 367 -9.74 37.65 4.49
CA GLU A 367 -10.10 38.78 5.34
C GLU A 367 -11.45 39.41 4.90
N THR A 368 -12.10 40.06 5.85
CA THR A 368 -13.41 40.71 5.62
C THR A 368 -13.34 41.91 4.66
N ASP A 369 -12.29 42.72 4.79
CA ASP A 369 -12.19 44.04 4.10
C ASP A 369 -11.25 44.04 2.90
N THR A 370 -10.50 42.99 2.70
CA THR A 370 -9.53 42.85 1.61
C THR A 370 -9.65 41.50 0.93
N THR A 371 -9.33 41.45 -0.37
CA THR A 371 -9.15 40.18 -1.09
C THR A 371 -7.83 39.49 -0.76
N ARG A 372 -7.18 39.92 0.33
CA ARG A 372 -5.90 39.38 0.74
C ARG A 372 -6.06 37.96 1.28
N LYS A 373 -5.35 37.05 0.68
CA LYS A 373 -5.25 35.65 1.11
C LYS A 373 -4.20 35.51 2.20
N MET A 374 -4.54 34.81 3.27
CA MET A 374 -3.64 34.42 4.34
C MET A 374 -3.38 32.92 4.26
N ALA A 375 -2.14 32.53 3.96
CA ALA A 375 -1.77 31.13 3.96
C ALA A 375 -1.42 30.66 5.38
N PHE A 376 -1.98 29.50 5.78
CA PHE A 376 -1.61 28.81 7.01
C PHE A 376 -0.79 27.57 6.67
N ARG A 377 0.28 27.33 7.44
CA ARG A 377 1.14 26.14 7.26
C ARG A 377 0.84 25.07 8.31
N PRO A 378 1.10 23.79 8.02
CA PRO A 378 0.95 22.74 9.04
C PRO A 378 1.93 22.97 10.19
N LEU A 379 1.45 22.86 11.44
CA LEU A 379 2.26 23.11 12.64
C LEU A 379 3.34 22.04 12.86
N TYR A 380 3.02 20.79 12.54
CA TYR A 380 3.89 19.64 12.82
C TYR A 380 4.60 19.09 11.59
N HIS A 381 4.26 19.54 10.40
CA HIS A 381 4.86 19.07 9.16
C HIS A 381 5.76 20.16 8.57
N THR A 382 7.06 19.92 8.52
CA THR A 382 8.01 20.84 7.89
C THR A 382 8.02 20.66 6.38
N ARG A 383 8.00 21.77 5.64
CA ARG A 383 8.24 21.76 4.20
C ARG A 383 9.75 21.92 3.94
N ASN A 384 10.23 21.37 2.83
CA ASN A 384 11.65 21.38 2.47
C ASN A 384 12.27 22.79 2.37
N ASN A 385 11.43 23.83 2.20
CA ASN A 385 11.82 25.24 2.05
C ASN A 385 11.33 26.10 3.22
N ASP A 386 11.12 25.55 4.41
CA ASP A 386 10.73 26.34 5.58
C ASP A 386 11.94 27.13 6.13
N GLU A 387 12.13 28.32 5.61
CA GLU A 387 13.09 29.28 6.15
C GLU A 387 12.45 30.10 7.29
N GLY A 388 12.51 29.56 8.51
CA GLY A 388 12.10 30.27 9.71
C GLY A 388 10.60 30.19 10.07
N ASN A 389 10.17 31.08 10.95
CA ASN A 389 8.81 31.11 11.49
C ASN A 389 7.83 31.81 10.54
N HIS A 390 6.85 31.06 10.01
CA HIS A 390 5.81 31.60 9.14
C HIS A 390 4.76 32.44 9.90
N GLY A 391 4.60 32.20 11.19
CA GLY A 391 3.68 32.92 12.08
C GLY A 391 2.25 32.43 12.08
N ARG A 392 1.78 31.73 11.05
CA ARG A 392 0.40 31.22 10.90
C ARG A 392 0.42 29.73 10.62
N TYR A 393 -0.22 28.98 11.51
CA TYR A 393 -0.20 27.53 11.48
C TYR A 393 -1.58 26.93 11.65
N PHE A 394 -1.73 25.69 11.18
CA PHE A 394 -2.88 24.86 11.48
C PHE A 394 -2.45 23.52 12.05
N SER A 395 -3.31 22.92 12.84
CA SER A 395 -3.19 21.54 13.28
C SER A 395 -4.48 20.77 12.99
N LEU A 396 -4.33 19.48 12.74
CA LEU A 396 -5.43 18.59 12.43
C LEU A 396 -5.71 17.66 13.60
N ARG A 397 -6.95 17.29 13.81
CA ARG A 397 -7.38 16.25 14.72
C ARG A 397 -8.34 15.32 13.99
N ARG A 398 -8.01 14.05 13.95
CA ARG A 398 -8.84 13.02 13.34
C ARG A 398 -9.55 12.20 14.42
N GLU A 399 -10.83 11.96 14.23
CA GLU A 399 -11.63 11.09 15.10
C GLU A 399 -12.43 10.09 14.26
N PRO A 400 -12.66 8.86 14.75
CA PRO A 400 -13.63 7.96 14.13
C PRO A 400 -15.00 8.62 14.05
N ARG A 401 -15.67 8.49 12.91
CA ARG A 401 -17.02 9.04 12.74
C ARG A 401 -18.00 8.37 13.69
N ARG A 402 -18.84 9.16 14.31
CA ARG A 402 -19.91 8.66 15.18
C ARG A 402 -21.12 8.29 14.34
N LEU A 403 -21.61 7.07 14.51
CA LEU A 403 -22.84 6.63 13.87
C LEU A 403 -24.03 7.42 14.41
N SER A 404 -24.90 7.92 13.52
CA SER A 404 -26.18 8.52 13.88
C SER A 404 -27.10 7.47 14.52
N GLU A 405 -28.14 7.90 15.23
CA GLU A 405 -29.12 6.98 15.81
C GLU A 405 -29.84 6.14 14.74
N ASN A 406 -30.12 6.73 13.58
CA ASN A 406 -30.70 6.02 12.44
C ASN A 406 -29.73 4.96 11.91
N ALA A 407 -28.44 5.28 11.73
CA ALA A 407 -27.43 4.32 11.27
C ALA A 407 -27.22 3.17 12.27
N ARG A 408 -27.34 3.44 13.58
CA ARG A 408 -27.31 2.40 14.63
C ARG A 408 -28.53 1.48 14.59
N ARG A 409 -29.70 2.03 14.24
CA ARG A 409 -30.97 1.30 14.25
C ARG A 409 -31.23 0.52 12.96
N TYR A 410 -30.88 1.08 11.82
CA TYR A 410 -31.21 0.53 10.49
C TYR A 410 -29.99 0.02 9.74
N GLY A 411 -28.78 0.18 10.27
CA GLY A 411 -27.53 -0.17 9.64
C GLY A 411 -26.93 0.95 8.79
N THR A 412 -25.73 0.71 8.31
CA THR A 412 -24.99 1.56 7.37
C THR A 412 -24.92 0.88 6.01
N ARG A 413 -24.71 1.63 4.92
CA ARG A 413 -24.58 1.07 3.56
C ARG A 413 -23.42 0.06 3.42
N THR A 414 -22.34 0.26 4.22
CA THR A 414 -21.21 -0.68 4.35
C THR A 414 -20.73 -0.73 5.80
N PRO A 415 -19.95 -1.75 6.21
CA PRO A 415 -19.37 -1.79 7.56
C PRO A 415 -18.37 -0.66 7.85
N TYR A 416 -17.85 0.01 6.82
CA TYR A 416 -16.86 1.08 6.97
C TYR A 416 -17.49 2.39 7.45
N THR A 417 -17.11 2.87 8.62
CA THR A 417 -17.66 4.09 9.21
C THR A 417 -16.91 5.36 8.81
N GLY A 418 -15.60 5.26 8.52
CA GLY A 418 -14.75 6.40 8.19
C GLY A 418 -14.37 7.27 9.38
N SER A 419 -13.69 8.38 9.08
CA SER A 419 -13.21 9.34 10.07
C SER A 419 -13.66 10.77 9.75
N GLU A 420 -13.61 11.64 10.76
CA GLU A 420 -13.86 13.07 10.67
C GLU A 420 -12.62 13.86 11.05
N VAL A 421 -12.37 14.96 10.37
CA VAL A 421 -11.20 15.81 10.59
C VAL A 421 -11.64 17.18 11.11
N PHE A 422 -10.98 17.62 12.16
CA PHE A 422 -11.13 18.93 12.76
C PHE A 422 -9.86 19.73 12.59
N LEU A 423 -10.00 21.00 12.21
CA LEU A 423 -8.92 21.94 11.96
C LEU A 423 -8.88 22.96 13.09
N SER A 424 -7.71 23.19 13.67
CA SER A 424 -7.44 24.31 14.58
C SER A 424 -6.41 25.25 13.95
N LEU A 425 -6.66 26.55 14.03
CA LEU A 425 -5.77 27.59 13.55
C LEU A 425 -5.02 28.23 14.71
N VAL A 426 -3.79 28.64 14.42
CA VAL A 426 -2.96 29.42 15.35
C VAL A 426 -2.24 30.52 14.56
N ASP A 427 -2.44 31.76 14.98
CA ASP A 427 -1.63 32.89 14.54
C ASP A 427 -0.75 33.36 15.71
N GLN A 428 0.53 33.56 15.47
CA GLN A 428 1.50 33.97 16.48
C GLN A 428 1.28 35.40 16.96
N TYR A 429 0.75 36.26 16.08
CA TYR A 429 0.61 37.69 16.35
C TYR A 429 -0.77 38.05 16.89
N GLU A 430 -1.82 37.33 16.45
CA GLU A 430 -3.21 37.56 16.82
C GLU A 430 -3.87 36.22 17.20
N ALA A 431 -3.59 35.73 18.41
CA ALA A 431 -4.06 34.41 18.86
C ALA A 431 -5.57 34.43 19.24
N PRO A 432 -6.35 33.39 18.86
CA PRO A 432 -5.92 32.23 18.07
C PRO A 432 -5.79 32.50 16.58
N TYR A 433 -6.43 33.53 16.05
CA TYR A 433 -6.38 34.01 14.67
C TYR A 433 -6.93 35.44 14.58
N PRO A 434 -6.64 36.21 13.51
CA PRO A 434 -7.07 37.59 13.34
C PRO A 434 -8.60 37.75 13.40
N GLU A 435 -9.08 38.82 14.05
CA GLU A 435 -10.53 39.10 14.14
C GLU A 435 -11.19 39.35 12.77
N ASN A 436 -10.41 39.84 11.80
CA ASN A 436 -10.86 40.07 10.44
C ASN A 436 -10.89 38.80 9.56
N LEU A 437 -10.45 37.63 10.05
CA LEU A 437 -10.55 36.35 9.35
C LEU A 437 -12.01 35.89 9.28
N ARG A 438 -12.59 35.90 8.07
CA ARG A 438 -13.99 35.57 7.87
C ARG A 438 -14.21 34.16 7.36
N HIS A 439 -13.43 33.75 6.39
CA HIS A 439 -13.62 32.48 5.71
C HIS A 439 -12.30 31.73 5.56
N ILE A 440 -12.38 30.40 5.57
CA ILE A 440 -11.28 29.51 5.26
C ILE A 440 -11.66 28.66 4.05
N THR A 441 -10.75 28.56 3.10
CA THR A 441 -10.78 27.63 1.98
C THR A 441 -9.67 26.60 2.14
N ILE A 442 -9.98 25.34 1.97
CA ILE A 442 -9.04 24.24 2.20
C ILE A 442 -8.98 23.39 0.94
N THR A 443 -7.75 23.15 0.46
CA THR A 443 -7.48 22.12 -0.54
C THR A 443 -7.00 20.86 0.15
N ALA A 444 -7.72 19.76 -0.04
CA ALA A 444 -7.44 18.50 0.62
C ALA A 444 -7.35 17.35 -0.38
N MET A 445 -6.53 16.35 -0.08
CA MET A 445 -6.65 15.02 -0.69
C MET A 445 -7.81 14.31 -0.01
N VAL A 446 -8.74 13.83 -0.82
CA VAL A 446 -9.97 13.18 -0.35
C VAL A 446 -10.19 11.84 -1.03
N THR A 447 -11.03 11.01 -0.40
CA THR A 447 -11.52 9.75 -0.95
C THR A 447 -13.04 9.80 -1.09
N ASN A 448 -13.62 8.92 -1.90
CA ASN A 448 -15.07 8.69 -1.92
C ASN A 448 -15.53 7.72 -0.83
N ARG A 449 -14.71 7.55 0.22
CA ARG A 449 -14.98 6.68 1.34
C ARG A 449 -15.29 5.25 0.88
N ASP A 450 -16.48 4.73 1.15
CA ASP A 450 -16.92 3.36 0.84
C ASP A 450 -17.68 3.22 -0.50
N LEU A 451 -17.98 4.33 -1.19
CA LEU A 451 -18.66 4.33 -2.49
C LEU A 451 -17.99 3.45 -3.56
N PRO A 452 -16.64 3.40 -3.66
CA PRO A 452 -15.99 2.54 -4.64
C PRO A 452 -16.40 1.07 -4.58
N CYS A 453 -16.78 0.57 -3.39
CA CYS A 453 -17.22 -0.81 -3.21
C CYS A 453 -18.61 -1.10 -3.84
N LEU A 454 -19.37 -0.06 -4.16
CA LEU A 454 -20.72 -0.14 -4.71
C LEU A 454 -20.75 -0.01 -6.23
N ILE A 455 -19.61 0.20 -6.88
CA ILE A 455 -19.52 0.32 -8.34
C ILE A 455 -19.92 -1.01 -8.98
N ALA A 456 -20.95 -0.95 -9.83
CA ALA A 456 -21.31 -2.07 -10.71
C ALA A 456 -20.21 -2.22 -11.77
N ARG A 457 -19.68 -3.45 -11.93
CA ARG A 457 -18.56 -3.72 -12.82
C ARG A 457 -18.99 -4.61 -13.98
N ASN A 458 -18.62 -4.23 -15.18
CA ASN A 458 -18.71 -5.05 -16.39
C ASN A 458 -17.33 -5.46 -16.94
N GLY A 459 -16.25 -4.85 -16.39
CA GLY A 459 -14.85 -5.10 -16.76
C GLY A 459 -14.43 -4.43 -18.07
N ARG A 460 -15.26 -3.55 -18.66
CA ARG A 460 -14.97 -2.87 -19.91
C ARG A 460 -15.21 -1.36 -19.85
N ASP A 461 -16.37 -0.94 -19.35
CA ASP A 461 -16.80 0.46 -19.34
C ASP A 461 -17.19 0.90 -17.92
N ASP A 462 -16.44 0.46 -16.93
CA ASP A 462 -16.72 0.76 -15.52
C ASP A 462 -16.31 2.17 -15.14
N LEU A 463 -15.32 2.73 -15.84
CA LEU A 463 -14.77 4.06 -15.64
C LEU A 463 -14.69 4.82 -16.96
N THR A 464 -14.79 6.15 -16.86
CA THR A 464 -14.60 7.10 -17.97
C THR A 464 -13.39 7.99 -17.72
N VAL A 465 -12.81 8.53 -18.77
CA VAL A 465 -11.68 9.47 -18.73
C VAL A 465 -12.14 10.83 -19.23
N ASP A 466 -11.81 11.90 -18.52
CA ASP A 466 -12.13 13.28 -18.90
C ASP A 466 -10.96 13.95 -19.65
N ALA A 467 -10.16 13.18 -20.36
CA ALA A 467 -9.02 13.64 -21.15
C ALA A 467 -9.12 13.09 -22.58
N ALA A 468 -8.56 13.80 -23.54
CA ALA A 468 -8.46 13.34 -24.94
C ALA A 468 -7.42 12.21 -25.03
N ILE A 469 -7.81 11.01 -24.63
CA ILE A 469 -7.00 9.79 -24.65
C ILE A 469 -7.70 8.79 -25.57
N PRO A 470 -6.98 8.11 -26.49
CA PRO A 470 -7.57 7.16 -27.43
C PRO A 470 -7.93 5.83 -26.72
N VAL A 471 -9.00 5.84 -25.93
CA VAL A 471 -9.52 4.67 -25.23
C VAL A 471 -11.02 4.54 -25.46
N ALA A 472 -11.46 3.35 -25.87
CA ALA A 472 -12.87 3.02 -26.04
C ALA A 472 -13.61 2.85 -24.71
N GLY A 473 -12.88 2.53 -23.62
CA GLY A 473 -13.41 2.36 -22.27
C GLY A 473 -12.32 1.97 -21.28
N VAL A 474 -12.65 2.07 -20.00
CA VAL A 474 -11.76 1.65 -18.91
C VAL A 474 -12.50 0.69 -17.98
N GLY A 475 -12.04 -0.55 -17.89
CA GLY A 475 -12.65 -1.58 -17.06
C GLY A 475 -11.88 -1.81 -15.75
N LEU A 476 -12.58 -2.16 -14.68
CA LEU A 476 -11.98 -2.59 -13.42
C LEU A 476 -11.79 -4.12 -13.42
N ILE A 477 -10.57 -4.58 -13.64
CA ILE A 477 -10.26 -6.03 -13.63
C ILE A 477 -10.46 -6.62 -12.24
N ARG A 478 -10.03 -5.91 -11.21
CA ARG A 478 -10.20 -6.31 -9.81
C ARG A 478 -11.30 -5.49 -9.13
N PRO A 479 -12.05 -6.08 -8.17
CA PRO A 479 -12.98 -5.30 -7.39
C PRO A 479 -12.23 -4.25 -6.57
N PRO A 480 -12.76 -3.02 -6.45
CA PRO A 480 -12.21 -2.03 -5.55
C PRO A 480 -12.16 -2.59 -4.13
N ARG A 481 -10.98 -2.55 -3.52
CA ARG A 481 -10.80 -2.99 -2.13
C ARG A 481 -11.53 -2.06 -1.18
N SER A 482 -12.12 -2.62 -0.13
CA SER A 482 -12.77 -1.81 0.89
C SER A 482 -11.75 -0.88 1.56
N PRO A 483 -12.07 0.40 1.74
CA PRO A 483 -11.22 1.30 2.50
C PRO A 483 -11.06 0.81 3.93
N GLN A 484 -9.95 1.20 4.56
CA GLN A 484 -9.61 0.74 5.91
C GLN A 484 -9.36 1.95 6.83
N PRO A 485 -9.68 1.84 8.12
CA PRO A 485 -9.39 2.89 9.08
C PRO A 485 -7.88 3.10 9.23
N PRO A 486 -7.44 4.25 9.76
CA PRO A 486 -6.03 4.49 10.05
C PRO A 486 -5.40 3.37 10.87
N LEU A 487 -4.18 2.97 10.49
CA LEU A 487 -3.44 1.92 11.20
C LEU A 487 -2.95 2.37 12.59
N ALA A 488 -2.79 3.69 12.80
CA ALA A 488 -2.32 4.29 14.04
C ALA A 488 -3.39 4.29 15.14
N GLU A 489 -3.89 3.12 15.50
CA GLU A 489 -4.81 2.99 16.64
C GLU A 489 -4.05 2.61 17.92
N ARG A 490 -4.28 3.38 19.01
CA ARG A 490 -3.82 3.08 20.38
C ARG A 490 -2.31 2.75 20.48
N GLU A 491 -2.00 1.57 21.02
CA GLU A 491 -0.62 1.11 21.25
C GLU A 491 0.19 0.85 19.97
N MET A 492 -0.47 0.60 18.83
CA MET A 492 0.19 0.35 17.55
C MET A 492 1.00 1.55 17.07
N ALA A 493 0.48 2.77 17.30
CA ALA A 493 1.19 4.01 16.97
C ALA A 493 2.56 4.10 17.67
N TRP A 494 2.63 3.78 18.97
CA TRP A 494 3.89 3.80 19.71
C TRP A 494 4.86 2.70 19.28
N ARG A 495 4.35 1.52 18.95
CA ARG A 495 5.18 0.42 18.44
C ARG A 495 5.86 0.79 17.12
N LEU A 496 5.14 1.45 16.21
CA LEU A 496 5.74 1.94 14.96
C LEU A 496 6.83 2.98 15.23
N ILE A 497 6.59 3.98 16.09
CA ILE A 497 7.58 5.01 16.43
C ILE A 497 8.86 4.35 16.96
N ARG A 498 8.74 3.34 17.81
CA ARG A 498 9.88 2.58 18.31
C ARG A 498 10.65 1.87 17.18
N GLN A 499 9.94 1.33 16.19
CA GLN A 499 10.57 0.66 15.05
C GLN A 499 11.28 1.63 14.10
N LEU A 500 10.76 2.86 13.94
CA LEU A 500 11.38 3.90 13.12
C LEU A 500 12.77 4.32 13.64
N SER A 501 13.01 4.19 14.95
CA SER A 501 14.28 4.54 15.60
C SER A 501 15.37 3.50 15.41
N PHE A 502 15.05 2.28 14.92
CA PHE A 502 16.00 1.18 14.82
C PHE A 502 16.49 0.94 13.40
N ASN A 503 17.75 0.49 13.29
CA ASN A 503 18.34 -0.04 12.06
C ASN A 503 17.78 -1.45 11.75
N TYR A 504 18.21 -2.07 10.63
CA TYR A 504 17.83 -3.43 10.25
C TYR A 504 18.18 -4.53 11.29
N LEU A 505 19.10 -4.24 12.20
CA LEU A 505 19.57 -5.18 13.25
C LEU A 505 18.45 -5.80 14.09
N PRO A 506 17.39 -5.06 14.49
CA PRO A 506 16.28 -5.64 15.23
C PRO A 506 15.38 -6.57 14.41
N LEU A 507 15.50 -6.54 13.08
CA LEU A 507 14.73 -7.43 12.19
C LEU A 507 15.32 -8.84 12.13
N ALA A 508 16.55 -8.99 12.60
CA ALA A 508 17.23 -10.28 12.69
C ALA A 508 16.92 -10.96 14.02
N ASP A 509 16.75 -12.25 13.97
CA ASP A 509 16.77 -13.08 15.16
C ASP A 509 18.19 -13.08 15.73
N LEU A 510 18.41 -12.38 16.83
CA LEU A 510 19.68 -12.39 17.55
C LEU A 510 19.99 -13.77 18.14
N ASP A 511 18.93 -14.54 18.42
CA ASP A 511 18.99 -15.93 18.85
C ASP A 511 18.13 -16.79 17.93
N HIS A 512 18.65 -17.91 17.44
CA HIS A 512 17.93 -18.92 16.64
C HIS A 512 16.63 -19.47 17.29
N ARG A 513 16.28 -18.97 18.46
CA ARG A 513 15.11 -19.38 19.27
C ARG A 513 13.87 -18.52 19.05
N THR A 514 13.99 -17.33 18.48
CA THR A 514 12.86 -16.37 18.38
C THR A 514 12.04 -16.48 17.10
N GLY A 515 12.49 -17.28 16.12
CA GLY A 515 11.68 -17.67 14.97
C GLY A 515 11.07 -16.53 14.18
N GLY A 516 11.81 -15.46 13.87
CA GLY A 516 11.33 -14.32 13.09
C GLY A 516 10.32 -13.43 13.80
N GLN A 517 10.25 -13.49 15.15
CA GLN A 517 9.25 -12.74 15.93
C GLN A 517 9.34 -11.24 15.72
N ALA A 518 10.56 -10.68 15.69
CA ALA A 518 10.76 -9.24 15.49
C ALA A 518 10.21 -8.75 14.14
N LEU A 519 10.42 -9.53 13.07
CA LEU A 519 9.88 -9.22 11.75
C LEU A 519 8.36 -9.40 11.71
N ARG A 520 7.81 -10.45 12.34
CA ARG A 520 6.35 -10.61 12.47
C ARG A 520 5.71 -9.46 13.22
N ASP A 521 6.30 -9.00 14.31
CA ASP A 521 5.79 -7.88 15.10
C ASP A 521 5.78 -6.59 14.28
N LEU A 522 6.81 -6.36 13.46
CA LEU A 522 6.86 -5.25 12.53
C LEU A 522 5.74 -5.34 11.47
N LEU A 523 5.62 -6.49 10.80
CA LEU A 523 4.64 -6.68 9.72
C LEU A 523 3.19 -6.56 10.23
N ASN A 524 2.94 -7.02 11.45
CA ASN A 524 1.62 -6.89 12.09
C ASN A 524 1.21 -5.42 12.31
N LEU A 525 2.13 -4.46 12.29
CA LEU A 525 1.80 -3.04 12.37
C LEU A 525 1.06 -2.54 11.12
N PHE A 526 1.20 -3.21 9.99
CA PHE A 526 0.58 -2.84 8.71
C PHE A 526 -0.70 -3.65 8.40
N ILE A 527 -1.14 -4.52 9.31
CA ILE A 527 -2.33 -5.35 9.13
C ILE A 527 -3.46 -4.82 10.03
N PRO A 528 -4.58 -4.37 9.45
CA PRO A 528 -5.66 -3.74 10.23
C PRO A 528 -6.49 -4.72 11.07
N ALA A 529 -6.54 -5.99 10.69
CA ALA A 529 -7.36 -7.01 11.35
C ALA A 529 -6.56 -8.27 11.70
N HIS A 530 -6.71 -8.77 12.93
CA HIS A 530 -5.93 -9.91 13.43
C HIS A 530 -6.26 -11.27 12.77
N ASP A 531 -7.42 -11.44 12.18
CA ASP A 531 -7.85 -12.71 11.55
C ASP A 531 -7.99 -12.62 10.02
N SER A 532 -7.24 -11.73 9.39
CA SER A 532 -7.19 -11.60 7.93
C SER A 532 -6.29 -12.67 7.29
N PRO A 533 -6.45 -12.96 5.98
CA PRO A 533 -5.50 -13.80 5.23
C PRO A 533 -4.06 -13.31 5.36
N GLN A 534 -3.85 -11.99 5.37
CA GLN A 534 -2.54 -11.36 5.54
C GLN A 534 -1.92 -11.65 6.91
N SER A 535 -2.73 -11.67 7.98
CA SER A 535 -2.27 -12.08 9.31
C SER A 535 -1.78 -13.52 9.35
N ARG A 536 -2.43 -14.43 8.62
CA ARG A 536 -1.97 -15.82 8.48
C ARG A 536 -0.64 -15.92 7.74
N GLN A 537 -0.47 -15.14 6.66
CA GLN A 537 0.81 -15.06 5.95
C GLN A 537 1.96 -14.60 6.86
N VAL A 538 1.73 -13.58 7.69
CA VAL A 538 2.75 -13.11 8.64
C VAL A 538 3.05 -14.14 9.72
N ARG A 539 2.05 -14.84 10.24
CA ARG A 539 2.25 -15.92 11.22
C ARG A 539 3.02 -17.11 10.64
N SER A 540 2.95 -17.35 9.34
CA SER A 540 3.67 -18.42 8.65
C SER A 540 5.15 -18.11 8.40
N LEU A 541 5.63 -16.91 8.73
CA LEU A 541 7.04 -16.60 8.76
C LEU A 541 7.69 -17.32 9.96
N ILE A 542 8.50 -18.34 9.70
CA ILE A 542 9.09 -19.20 10.73
C ILE A 542 10.42 -18.65 11.22
N GLY A 543 11.24 -18.08 10.31
CA GLY A 543 12.56 -17.57 10.66
C GLY A 543 13.04 -16.46 9.76
N CYS A 544 13.84 -15.57 10.34
CA CYS A 544 14.58 -14.52 9.65
C CYS A 544 16.01 -14.50 10.18
N LYS A 545 16.93 -15.13 9.45
CA LYS A 545 18.34 -15.21 9.82
C LYS A 545 19.15 -14.20 9.03
N THR A 546 19.91 -13.36 9.70
CA THR A 546 20.82 -12.42 9.05
C THR A 546 22.27 -12.77 9.37
N THR A 547 23.11 -12.74 8.36
CA THR A 547 24.55 -12.97 8.46
C THR A 547 25.34 -11.89 7.74
N PRO A 548 26.40 -11.34 8.36
CA PRO A 548 27.29 -10.43 7.65
C PRO A 548 28.08 -11.19 6.58
N VAL A 549 28.12 -10.63 5.37
CA VAL A 549 28.80 -11.25 4.23
C VAL A 549 29.59 -10.21 3.46
N THR A 550 30.66 -10.68 2.79
CA THR A 550 31.42 -9.87 1.83
C THR A 550 31.18 -10.45 0.43
N ARG A 551 30.68 -9.65 -0.49
CA ARG A 551 30.38 -10.06 -1.87
C ARG A 551 30.92 -9.04 -2.86
N ARG A 552 31.07 -9.49 -4.09
CA ARG A 552 31.31 -8.61 -5.23
C ARG A 552 30.04 -7.79 -5.49
N LEU A 553 30.20 -6.47 -5.59
CA LEU A 553 29.10 -5.59 -5.95
C LEU A 553 28.82 -5.66 -7.47
N PRO A 554 27.55 -5.59 -7.89
CA PRO A 554 27.21 -5.50 -9.30
C PRO A 554 27.69 -4.16 -9.87
N GLY A 555 28.28 -4.19 -11.06
CA GLY A 555 28.76 -3.00 -11.79
C GLY A 555 29.66 -3.39 -12.95
N SER A 556 29.65 -2.53 -13.99
CA SER A 556 30.57 -2.61 -15.12
C SER A 556 31.83 -1.83 -14.78
N GLY A 557 32.90 -2.52 -14.39
CA GLY A 557 34.18 -1.87 -14.07
C GLY A 557 35.08 -2.71 -13.18
N LEU A 558 35.88 -2.03 -12.34
CA LEU A 558 36.77 -2.68 -11.38
C LEU A 558 36.00 -3.62 -10.43
N LEU A 559 36.63 -4.76 -10.11
CA LEU A 559 36.10 -5.70 -9.13
C LEU A 559 36.05 -5.05 -7.74
N VAL A 560 34.87 -4.58 -7.34
CA VAL A 560 34.67 -3.98 -6.02
C VAL A 560 33.97 -4.99 -5.12
N TYR A 561 34.57 -5.26 -3.95
CA TYR A 561 33.98 -6.05 -2.90
C TYR A 561 33.42 -5.12 -1.82
N GLY A 562 32.16 -5.33 -1.45
CA GLY A 562 31.51 -4.62 -0.36
C GLY A 562 31.18 -5.54 0.80
N ARG A 563 31.00 -4.96 1.98
CA ARG A 563 30.38 -5.63 3.13
C ARG A 563 28.87 -5.44 3.06
N GLY A 564 28.13 -6.46 3.43
CA GLY A 564 26.68 -6.41 3.40
C GLY A 564 26.06 -7.45 4.31
N VAL A 565 24.77 -7.62 4.17
CA VAL A 565 23.96 -8.53 4.97
C VAL A 565 23.27 -9.54 4.06
N SER A 566 23.45 -10.83 4.36
CA SER A 566 22.63 -11.90 3.80
C SER A 566 21.47 -12.18 4.74
N CYS A 567 20.25 -12.14 4.22
CA CYS A 567 19.02 -12.41 4.94
C CYS A 567 18.37 -13.68 4.40
N GLU A 568 18.18 -14.68 5.24
CA GLU A 568 17.48 -15.92 4.91
C GLU A 568 16.12 -15.92 5.59
N LEU A 569 15.06 -15.88 4.77
CA LEU A 569 13.67 -15.98 5.22
C LEU A 569 13.17 -17.41 5.05
N THR A 570 12.54 -17.96 6.07
CA THR A 570 11.89 -19.27 6.03
C THR A 570 10.41 -19.11 6.30
N VAL A 571 9.58 -19.61 5.37
CA VAL A 571 8.12 -19.53 5.44
C VAL A 571 7.48 -20.92 5.37
N ASP A 572 6.30 -21.04 5.97
CA ASP A 572 5.40 -22.17 5.82
C ASP A 572 4.32 -21.83 4.80
N GLU A 573 4.24 -22.59 3.68
CA GLU A 573 3.27 -22.31 2.62
C GLU A 573 1.81 -22.58 3.02
N GLU A 574 1.55 -23.34 4.08
CA GLU A 574 0.19 -23.58 4.56
C GLU A 574 -0.53 -22.28 4.95
N GLY A 575 0.20 -21.29 5.48
CA GLY A 575 -0.35 -19.97 5.82
C GLY A 575 -0.71 -19.09 4.63
N PHE A 576 -0.27 -19.45 3.42
CA PHE A 576 -0.56 -18.70 2.19
C PHE A 576 -1.81 -19.18 1.46
N SER A 577 -2.49 -20.21 1.97
CA SER A 577 -3.77 -20.71 1.41
C SER A 577 -3.70 -21.05 -0.10
N GLY A 578 -2.57 -21.60 -0.56
CA GLY A 578 -2.34 -21.98 -1.95
C GLY A 578 -1.78 -20.88 -2.86
N VAL A 579 -1.61 -19.65 -2.36
CA VAL A 579 -0.91 -18.57 -3.04
C VAL A 579 0.61 -18.76 -2.88
N SER A 580 1.39 -18.42 -3.89
CA SER A 580 2.85 -18.50 -3.77
C SER A 580 3.40 -17.46 -2.78
N PRO A 581 4.33 -17.82 -1.89
CA PRO A 581 5.00 -16.88 -0.99
C PRO A 581 6.03 -15.98 -1.70
N TYR A 582 6.21 -16.15 -3.01
CA TYR A 582 7.21 -15.42 -3.78
C TYR A 582 7.03 -13.90 -3.71
N LEU A 583 5.79 -13.39 -3.94
CA LEU A 583 5.49 -11.97 -3.88
C LEU A 583 5.75 -11.38 -2.49
N PHE A 584 5.37 -12.10 -1.43
CA PHE A 584 5.69 -11.72 -0.06
C PHE A 584 7.20 -11.57 0.16
N GLY A 585 7.98 -12.56 -0.30
CA GLY A 585 9.44 -12.50 -0.27
C GLY A 585 10.01 -11.34 -1.08
N LEU A 586 9.48 -11.08 -2.27
CA LEU A 586 9.92 -9.98 -3.14
C LEU A 586 9.71 -8.61 -2.49
N VAL A 587 8.55 -8.39 -1.89
CA VAL A 587 8.24 -7.14 -1.16
C VAL A 587 9.17 -6.96 0.04
N LEU A 588 9.45 -8.04 0.78
CA LEU A 588 10.38 -8.01 1.91
C LEU A 588 11.83 -7.78 1.46
N GLU A 589 12.25 -8.32 0.32
CA GLU A 589 13.57 -8.06 -0.26
C GLU A 589 13.76 -6.57 -0.51
N HIS A 590 12.79 -5.93 -1.19
CA HIS A 590 12.81 -4.50 -1.45
C HIS A 590 12.74 -3.67 -0.17
N TYR A 591 11.95 -4.11 0.82
CA TYR A 591 11.87 -3.46 2.12
C TYR A 591 13.21 -3.48 2.86
N ILE A 592 13.86 -4.65 2.94
CA ILE A 592 15.16 -4.81 3.62
C ILE A 592 16.25 -4.03 2.89
N ALA A 593 16.29 -4.05 1.57
CA ALA A 593 17.26 -3.28 0.78
C ALA A 593 17.19 -1.77 1.06
N ARG A 594 15.99 -1.24 1.30
CA ARG A 594 15.80 0.17 1.66
C ARG A 594 16.20 0.51 3.10
N HIS A 595 16.22 -0.47 4.00
CA HIS A 595 16.72 -0.29 5.36
C HIS A 595 18.25 -0.28 5.45
N VAL A 596 18.92 -0.92 4.51
CA VAL A 596 20.37 -1.04 4.49
C VAL A 596 21.00 0.26 4.00
N SER A 597 22.08 0.69 4.65
CA SER A 597 22.80 1.92 4.30
C SER A 597 23.38 1.86 2.88
N ILE A 598 23.48 3.01 2.21
CA ILE A 598 24.03 3.17 0.87
C ILE A 598 25.45 2.61 0.70
N ASN A 599 26.23 2.55 1.79
CA ASN A 599 27.60 2.02 1.79
C ASN A 599 27.67 0.50 1.96
N THR A 600 26.54 -0.17 2.06
CA THR A 600 26.42 -1.61 2.27
C THR A 600 25.43 -2.20 1.27
N PHE A 601 25.30 -3.52 1.25
CA PHE A 601 24.32 -4.19 0.41
C PHE A 601 23.49 -5.20 1.20
N SER A 602 22.35 -5.57 0.64
CA SER A 602 21.56 -6.71 1.07
C SER A 602 21.51 -7.79 0.01
N GLN A 603 21.43 -9.02 0.45
CA GLN A 603 21.10 -10.18 -0.37
C GLN A 603 20.10 -11.02 0.38
N MET A 604 18.96 -11.32 -0.24
CA MET A 604 17.92 -12.10 0.39
C MET A 604 17.73 -13.46 -0.28
N THR A 605 17.44 -14.47 0.53
CA THR A 605 17.06 -15.81 0.08
C THR A 605 15.75 -16.20 0.73
N LEU A 606 14.79 -16.67 -0.06
CA LEU A 606 13.50 -17.17 0.42
C LEU A 606 13.50 -18.70 0.40
N HIS A 607 13.19 -19.29 1.53
CA HIS A 607 13.02 -20.72 1.73
C HIS A 607 11.58 -21.05 2.12
N SER A 608 11.02 -22.07 1.52
CA SER A 608 9.79 -22.72 1.96
C SER A 608 10.13 -24.00 2.72
N MET A 609 9.36 -24.30 3.76
CA MET A 609 9.49 -25.58 4.45
C MET A 609 9.13 -26.77 3.56
N GLN A 610 8.18 -26.59 2.64
CA GLN A 610 7.66 -27.67 1.77
C GLN A 610 8.52 -27.87 0.53
N ARG A 611 8.99 -26.80 -0.11
CA ARG A 611 9.68 -26.83 -1.39
C ARG A 611 11.19 -26.54 -1.31
N GLY A 612 11.69 -26.16 -0.13
CA GLY A 612 13.07 -25.71 0.03
C GLY A 612 13.29 -24.30 -0.51
N LYS A 613 14.42 -24.09 -1.18
CA LYS A 613 14.79 -22.76 -1.71
C LYS A 613 13.89 -22.38 -2.88
N ILE A 614 13.17 -21.25 -2.74
CA ILE A 614 12.32 -20.67 -3.79
C ILE A 614 13.15 -19.71 -4.66
N MET A 615 13.78 -18.72 -4.03
CA MET A 615 14.52 -17.67 -4.73
C MET A 615 15.74 -17.21 -3.92
N ASN A 616 16.77 -16.82 -4.66
CA ASN A 616 17.92 -16.10 -4.12
C ASN A 616 18.11 -14.85 -4.98
N TRP A 617 17.73 -13.70 -4.44
CA TRP A 617 17.86 -12.45 -5.16
C TRP A 617 19.31 -12.04 -5.33
N PRO A 618 19.64 -11.31 -6.40
CA PRO A 618 20.98 -10.74 -6.57
C PRO A 618 21.30 -9.74 -5.46
N VAL A 619 22.58 -9.44 -5.32
CA VAL A 619 23.07 -8.41 -4.41
C VAL A 619 22.48 -7.05 -4.82
N ARG A 620 21.81 -6.38 -3.88
CA ARG A 620 21.23 -5.05 -4.07
C ARG A 620 21.93 -4.05 -3.17
N ALA A 621 22.41 -2.95 -3.73
CA ALA A 621 22.96 -1.84 -2.95
C ALA A 621 21.90 -1.25 -2.01
N GLY A 622 22.29 -0.89 -0.79
CA GLY A 622 21.43 -0.22 0.15
C GLY A 622 20.98 1.15 -0.36
N GLN A 623 19.81 1.58 0.02
CA GLN A 623 19.19 2.82 -0.44
C GLN A 623 19.00 3.85 0.69
N ARG A 624 19.31 3.49 1.93
CA ARG A 624 19.21 4.42 3.05
C ARG A 624 20.39 5.37 3.05
N GLY A 625 20.11 6.68 3.00
CA GLY A 625 21.12 7.72 3.17
C GLY A 625 21.84 7.55 4.51
N SER A 626 23.14 7.82 4.54
CA SER A 626 23.88 7.96 5.79
C SER A 626 23.47 9.29 6.42
N VAL A 627 22.72 9.23 7.52
CA VAL A 627 22.47 10.38 8.38
C VAL A 627 23.59 10.51 9.37
#